data_e1ca8185313e0724b4426a57e4a43373
#
_entry.id   e1ca8185313e0724b4426a57e4a43373
#
_cell.length_a   1.000
_cell.length_b   1.000
_cell.length_c   1.000
_cell.angle_alpha   90.00
_cell.angle_beta   90.00
_cell.angle_gamma   90.00
#
_symmetry.space_group_name_H-M   'P 1'
#
loop_
_entity.id
_entity.type
_entity.pdbx_description
1 polymer ?
#
loop_
_entity_poly.entity_id
_entity_poly.type
_entity_poly.pdbx_seq_one_letter_code
_entity_poly.pdbx_strand_id
1 'polypeptide(L)'
;GYSDILYRNKKGMKESDKLRSTSKNYLRFLKDKEGKLVQVDDYCSGRIDCLFQVHWFGNVRYLFPFSADGTYYPTYTYVTKYDADRIAEEYMINSGQIIYEVYSYKSDQKIDYICIDYVPDGNYPVREIRKGVFSLKPLTYKEQYYDCSLYHRDE
;
A
#
# COMPACT_ATOMS: atom_id res chain seq x y z
N GLY A 1 -0.08 -0.61 3.62
CA GLY A 1 -0.19 -0.51 2.22
C GLY A 1 -1.60 -0.65 1.71
N TYR A 2 -1.95 0.24 0.84
CA TYR A 2 -3.21 0.23 0.10
C TYR A 2 -3.03 -0.50 -1.23
N SER A 3 -2.17 -1.53 -1.30
CA SER A 3 -2.14 -2.37 -2.48
C SER A 3 -3.45 -3.13 -2.56
N ASP A 4 -4.06 -3.22 -3.75
CA ASP A 4 -5.30 -3.98 -3.95
C ASP A 4 -5.14 -5.44 -3.50
N ILE A 5 -3.92 -5.98 -3.49
CA ILE A 5 -3.58 -7.31 -2.99
C ILE A 5 -3.70 -7.36 -1.46
N LEU A 6 -3.08 -6.43 -0.74
CA LEU A 6 -3.14 -6.36 0.72
C LEU A 6 -4.57 -6.06 1.20
N TYR A 7 -5.29 -5.28 0.44
CA TYR A 7 -6.68 -4.94 0.72
C TYR A 7 -7.63 -6.11 0.59
N ARG A 8 -7.58 -6.81 -0.52
CA ARG A 8 -8.38 -8.03 -0.74
C ARG A 8 -8.07 -9.10 0.28
N ASN A 9 -6.84 -9.13 0.79
CA ASN A 9 -6.36 -10.14 1.71
C ASN A 9 -6.59 -9.80 3.18
N LYS A 10 -6.63 -8.52 3.55
CA LYS A 10 -6.79 -8.13 4.95
C LYS A 10 -8.15 -8.48 5.56
N LYS A 11 -9.16 -8.89 4.81
CA LYS A 11 -10.42 -9.45 5.34
C LYS A 11 -11.50 -9.76 4.31
N GLY A 12 -11.16 -9.97 3.03
CA GLY A 12 -12.21 -10.12 2.03
C GLY A 12 -13.16 -8.92 2.08
N MET A 13 -12.64 -7.70 2.23
CA MET A 13 -13.43 -6.48 2.30
C MET A 13 -14.06 -6.22 0.95
N LYS A 14 -15.10 -7.00 0.65
CA LYS A 14 -16.14 -6.49 -0.20
C LYS A 14 -16.75 -5.32 0.56
N GLU A 15 -16.90 -4.18 -0.07
CA GLU A 15 -17.78 -3.11 0.36
C GLU A 15 -19.17 -3.67 0.57
N SER A 16 -19.41 -4.31 1.69
CA SER A 16 -20.77 -4.69 2.06
C SER A 16 -21.29 -3.56 2.94
N ASP A 17 -22.49 -3.07 2.64
CA ASP A 17 -23.21 -2.09 3.47
C ASP A 17 -23.29 -2.53 4.94
N LYS A 18 -23.16 -3.82 5.19
CA LYS A 18 -23.11 -4.42 6.53
C LYS A 18 -21.83 -4.10 7.29
N LEU A 19 -20.68 -3.95 6.63
CA LEU A 19 -19.42 -3.48 7.25
C LEU A 19 -19.50 -2.01 7.62
N ARG A 20 -20.13 -1.18 6.82
CA ARG A 20 -20.36 0.23 7.12
C ARG A 20 -21.21 0.44 8.36
N SER A 21 -22.20 -0.41 8.59
CA SER A 21 -23.10 -0.28 9.73
C SER A 21 -22.50 -0.75 11.06
N THR A 22 -21.44 -1.59 11.03
CA THR A 22 -20.88 -2.23 12.22
C THR A 22 -19.45 -1.82 12.53
N SER A 23 -18.68 -1.34 11.55
CA SER A 23 -17.31 -0.88 11.74
C SER A 23 -17.22 0.62 11.65
N LYS A 24 -16.55 1.24 12.65
CA LYS A 24 -16.22 2.67 12.61
C LYS A 24 -14.95 2.97 11.82
N ASN A 25 -14.17 1.94 11.50
CA ASN A 25 -12.91 2.03 10.76
C ASN A 25 -13.03 1.20 9.48
N TYR A 26 -13.12 1.87 8.34
CA TYR A 26 -13.26 1.23 7.04
C TYR A 26 -12.73 2.14 5.93
N LEU A 27 -12.47 1.57 4.77
CA LEU A 27 -12.20 2.32 3.55
C LEU A 27 -13.39 2.28 2.61
N ARG A 28 -13.64 3.41 1.97
CA ARG A 28 -14.61 3.54 0.90
C ARG A 28 -13.88 3.79 -0.42
N PHE A 29 -14.15 2.94 -1.41
CA PHE A 29 -13.62 3.06 -2.76
C PHE A 29 -14.66 3.69 -3.66
N LEU A 30 -14.35 4.83 -4.25
CA LEU A 30 -15.19 5.49 -5.24
C LEU A 30 -14.64 5.21 -6.63
N LYS A 31 -15.53 4.76 -7.52
CA LYS A 31 -15.19 4.44 -8.92
C LYS A 31 -16.01 5.32 -9.85
N ASP A 32 -15.43 5.64 -11.01
CA ASP A 32 -16.13 6.31 -12.10
C ASP A 32 -17.12 5.35 -12.83
N LYS A 33 -17.74 5.88 -13.88
CA LYS A 33 -18.72 5.12 -14.69
C LYS A 33 -18.12 3.91 -15.39
N GLU A 34 -16.81 3.93 -15.63
CA GLU A 34 -16.05 2.85 -16.27
C GLU A 34 -15.52 1.83 -15.26
N GLY A 35 -15.81 2.03 -13.98
CA GLY A 35 -15.36 1.17 -12.89
C GLY A 35 -13.92 1.44 -12.42
N LYS A 36 -13.30 2.51 -12.89
CA LYS A 36 -11.96 2.91 -12.51
C LYS A 36 -11.97 3.63 -11.17
N LEU A 37 -11.06 3.28 -10.28
CA LEU A 37 -10.91 3.92 -8.97
C LEU A 37 -10.51 5.38 -9.14
N VAL A 38 -11.24 6.30 -8.49
CA VAL A 38 -11.00 7.76 -8.54
C VAL A 38 -10.73 8.38 -7.17
N GLN A 39 -11.19 7.73 -6.11
CA GLN A 39 -10.97 8.21 -4.74
C GLN A 39 -11.04 7.05 -3.75
N VAL A 40 -10.26 7.15 -2.68
CA VAL A 40 -10.36 6.27 -1.50
C VAL A 40 -10.53 7.14 -0.27
N ASP A 41 -11.60 6.92 0.49
CA ASP A 41 -11.79 7.59 1.77
C ASP A 41 -11.45 6.63 2.90
N ASP A 42 -10.59 7.08 3.80
CA ASP A 42 -10.24 6.37 5.03
C ASP A 42 -11.08 6.89 6.19
N TYR A 43 -11.90 6.02 6.75
CA TYR A 43 -12.77 6.34 7.89
C TYR A 43 -12.15 5.80 9.17
N CYS A 44 -11.91 6.69 10.12
CA CYS A 44 -11.52 6.36 11.49
C CYS A 44 -12.61 6.85 12.45
N SER A 45 -13.08 5.98 13.34
CA SER A 45 -14.13 6.28 14.31
C SER A 45 -15.40 6.88 13.69
N GLY A 46 -15.75 6.46 12.46
CA GLY A 46 -16.93 6.90 11.73
C GLY A 46 -16.81 8.27 11.06
N ARG A 47 -15.63 8.87 11.06
CA ARG A 47 -15.31 10.14 10.37
C ARG A 47 -14.25 9.91 9.32
N ILE A 48 -14.25 10.72 8.26
CA ILE A 48 -13.16 10.72 7.29
C ILE A 48 -11.92 11.27 7.99
N ASP A 49 -10.88 10.44 8.08
CA ASP A 49 -9.57 10.82 8.59
C ASP A 49 -8.71 11.34 7.44
N CYS A 50 -8.64 10.59 6.36
CA CYS A 50 -7.90 10.94 5.17
C CYS A 50 -8.69 10.55 3.92
N LEU A 51 -8.57 11.32 2.86
CA LEU A 51 -9.04 10.94 1.54
C LEU A 51 -7.87 10.92 0.56
N PHE A 52 -7.84 9.93 -0.31
CA PHE A 52 -6.85 9.81 -1.36
C PHE A 52 -7.49 10.12 -2.71
N GLN A 53 -7.00 11.15 -3.38
CA GLN A 53 -7.32 11.36 -4.79
C GLN A 53 -6.48 10.43 -5.65
N VAL A 54 -7.14 9.77 -6.60
CA VAL A 54 -6.51 8.77 -7.47
C VAL A 54 -6.29 9.35 -8.85
N HIS A 55 -5.04 9.33 -9.30
CA HIS A 55 -4.66 9.75 -10.65
C HIS A 55 -3.99 8.58 -11.37
N TRP A 56 -4.27 8.45 -12.66
CA TRP A 56 -3.72 7.41 -13.51
C TRP A 56 -2.93 7.99 -14.66
N PHE A 57 -1.71 7.48 -14.87
CA PHE A 57 -0.86 7.78 -16.01
C PHE A 57 -0.42 6.44 -16.63
N GLY A 58 -1.07 6.05 -17.73
CA GLY A 58 -0.85 4.73 -18.30
C GLY A 58 -1.17 3.61 -17.31
N ASN A 59 -0.19 2.79 -17.00
CA ASN A 59 -0.28 1.69 -16.03
C ASN A 59 0.18 2.08 -14.60
N VAL A 60 0.35 3.37 -14.33
CA VAL A 60 0.78 3.86 -13.02
C VAL A 60 -0.38 4.59 -12.34
N ARG A 61 -0.68 4.20 -11.10
CA ARG A 61 -1.68 4.81 -10.24
C ARG A 61 -0.99 5.61 -9.12
N TYR A 62 -1.46 6.83 -8.92
CA TYR A 62 -1.04 7.71 -7.83
C TYR A 62 -2.21 7.93 -6.86
N LEU A 63 -1.95 7.81 -5.56
CA LEU A 63 -2.89 8.16 -4.49
C LEU A 63 -2.28 9.30 -3.69
N PHE A 64 -2.85 10.49 -3.83
CA PHE A 64 -2.44 11.68 -3.09
C PHE A 64 -3.33 11.89 -1.87
N PRO A 65 -2.75 11.98 -0.65
CA PRO A 65 -3.51 12.13 0.58
C PRO A 65 -3.96 13.58 0.81
N PHE A 66 -5.21 13.73 1.23
CA PHE A 66 -5.80 15.01 1.64
C PHE A 66 -6.62 14.81 2.91
N SER A 67 -6.71 15.85 3.74
CA SER A 67 -7.69 15.90 4.81
C SER A 67 -9.10 16.13 4.25
N ALA A 68 -10.12 15.97 5.09
CA ALA A 68 -11.51 16.17 4.70
C ALA A 68 -11.82 17.61 4.22
N ASP A 69 -11.04 18.60 4.65
CA ASP A 69 -11.14 20.00 4.22
C ASP A 69 -10.41 20.32 2.90
N GLY A 70 -9.75 19.31 2.30
CA GLY A 70 -9.02 19.44 1.04
C GLY A 70 -7.57 19.91 1.19
N THR A 71 -7.06 20.09 2.42
CA THR A 71 -5.64 20.36 2.64
C THR A 71 -4.80 19.07 2.50
N TYR A 72 -3.51 19.21 2.17
CA TYR A 72 -2.61 18.05 2.11
C TYR A 72 -2.50 17.38 3.48
N TYR A 73 -2.69 16.06 3.51
CA TYR A 73 -2.57 15.25 4.72
C TYR A 73 -1.17 14.63 4.80
N PRO A 74 -0.40 14.85 5.88
CA PRO A 74 1.00 14.42 5.99
C PRO A 74 1.12 12.92 6.26
N THR A 75 0.74 12.11 5.30
CA THR A 75 0.92 10.66 5.29
C THR A 75 1.62 10.24 4.00
N TYR A 76 1.57 8.96 3.65
CA TYR A 76 2.20 8.48 2.43
C TYR A 76 1.40 8.81 1.17
N THR A 77 2.11 9.30 0.15
CA THR A 77 1.66 9.20 -1.24
C THR A 77 2.00 7.80 -1.75
N TYR A 78 1.03 7.14 -2.37
CA TYR A 78 1.23 5.81 -2.93
C TYR A 78 1.36 5.90 -4.44
N VAL A 79 2.36 5.22 -4.98
CA VAL A 79 2.58 5.09 -6.43
C VAL A 79 2.62 3.60 -6.75
N THR A 80 1.63 3.12 -7.49
CA THR A 80 1.49 1.70 -7.82
C THR A 80 1.62 1.52 -9.33
N LYS A 81 2.58 0.71 -9.75
CA LYS A 81 2.77 0.32 -11.15
C LYS A 81 2.20 -1.07 -11.39
N TYR A 82 1.44 -1.21 -12.45
CA TYR A 82 0.80 -2.43 -12.85
C TYR A 82 1.49 -3.06 -14.06
N ASP A 83 1.58 -4.38 -14.05
CA ASP A 83 1.83 -5.20 -15.23
C ASP A 83 0.53 -5.92 -15.58
N ALA A 84 -0.10 -5.52 -16.68
CA ALA A 84 -1.50 -5.84 -17.00
C ALA A 84 -2.44 -5.43 -15.83
N ASP A 85 -3.06 -6.40 -15.17
CA ASP A 85 -3.97 -6.21 -14.03
C ASP A 85 -3.33 -6.51 -12.67
N ARG A 86 -2.00 -6.78 -12.64
CA ARG A 86 -1.24 -7.17 -11.45
C ARG A 86 -0.33 -6.05 -10.99
N ILE A 87 -0.22 -5.87 -9.68
CA ILE A 87 0.73 -4.92 -9.10
C ILE A 87 2.15 -5.46 -9.29
N ALA A 88 2.98 -4.72 -10.00
CA ALA A 88 4.39 -5.05 -10.19
C ALA A 88 5.27 -4.37 -9.14
N GLU A 89 5.03 -3.09 -8.89
CA GLU A 89 5.81 -2.28 -7.96
C GLU A 89 4.88 -1.33 -7.19
N GLU A 90 5.21 -1.07 -5.93
CA GLU A 90 4.53 -0.05 -5.14
C GLU A 90 5.54 0.79 -4.36
N TYR A 91 5.34 2.10 -4.36
CA TYR A 91 6.10 3.06 -3.57
C TYR A 91 5.16 3.73 -2.58
N MET A 92 5.59 3.81 -1.33
CA MET A 92 4.96 4.63 -0.29
C MET A 92 5.95 5.73 0.07
N ILE A 93 5.60 6.97 -0.22
CA ILE A 93 6.53 8.12 -0.16
C ILE A 93 5.96 9.16 0.80
N ASN A 94 6.78 9.58 1.76
CA ASN A 94 6.54 10.78 2.56
C ASN A 94 7.81 11.65 2.61
N SER A 95 7.79 12.71 3.42
CA SER A 95 8.89 13.67 3.49
C SER A 95 10.24 13.12 3.98
N GLY A 96 10.25 11.97 4.65
CA GLY A 96 11.47 11.41 5.26
C GLY A 96 11.71 9.93 4.96
N GLN A 97 10.82 9.29 4.19
CA GLN A 97 10.89 7.85 3.99
C GLN A 97 10.31 7.44 2.64
N ILE A 98 10.93 6.47 2.02
CA ILE A 98 10.42 5.77 0.83
C ILE A 98 10.40 4.28 1.15
N ILE A 99 9.23 3.67 1.10
CA ILE A 99 9.08 2.23 1.16
C ILE A 99 8.81 1.75 -0.26
N TYR A 100 9.66 0.88 -0.76
CA TYR A 100 9.59 0.34 -2.12
C TYR A 100 9.32 -1.15 -2.07
N GLU A 101 8.27 -1.59 -2.75
CA GLU A 101 7.88 -3.00 -2.84
C GLU A 101 7.86 -3.47 -4.28
N VAL A 102 8.45 -4.65 -4.53
CA VAL A 102 8.45 -5.32 -5.82
C VAL A 102 7.80 -6.69 -5.68
N TYR A 103 6.90 -7.01 -6.60
CA TYR A 103 6.14 -8.24 -6.61
C TYR A 103 6.50 -9.09 -7.82
N SER A 104 6.80 -10.38 -7.59
CA SER A 104 7.10 -11.36 -8.63
C SER A 104 6.10 -12.51 -8.55
N TYR A 105 5.26 -12.62 -9.57
CA TYR A 105 4.22 -13.65 -9.64
C TYR A 105 4.80 -14.96 -10.18
N LYS A 106 4.99 -15.94 -9.29
CA LYS A 106 5.45 -17.28 -9.67
C LYS A 106 4.32 -18.14 -10.21
N SER A 107 3.10 -17.87 -9.76
CA SER A 107 1.85 -18.45 -10.24
C SER A 107 0.69 -17.56 -9.80
N ASP A 108 -0.55 -17.89 -10.20
CA ASP A 108 -1.75 -17.20 -9.73
C ASP A 108 -2.00 -17.33 -8.23
N GLN A 109 -1.24 -18.20 -7.55
CA GLN A 109 -1.39 -18.46 -6.12
C GLN A 109 -0.16 -18.12 -5.29
N LYS A 110 0.97 -17.79 -5.92
CA LYS A 110 2.24 -17.56 -5.23
C LYS A 110 2.90 -16.29 -5.74
N ILE A 111 3.15 -15.38 -4.83
CA ILE A 111 3.78 -14.08 -5.10
C ILE A 111 4.99 -13.95 -4.18
N ASP A 112 6.16 -13.81 -4.78
CA ASP A 112 7.36 -13.39 -4.06
C ASP A 112 7.39 -11.87 -4.02
N TYR A 113 7.82 -11.28 -2.91
CA TYR A 113 8.01 -9.85 -2.85
C TYR A 113 9.31 -9.47 -2.14
N ILE A 114 9.80 -8.28 -2.47
CA ILE A 114 10.89 -7.61 -1.79
C ILE A 114 10.39 -6.24 -1.38
N CYS A 115 10.62 -5.87 -0.13
CA CYS A 115 10.34 -4.54 0.40
C CYS A 115 11.65 -3.93 0.89
N ILE A 116 11.89 -2.67 0.53
CA ILE A 116 13.04 -1.89 0.95
C ILE A 116 12.52 -0.63 1.63
N ASP A 117 12.95 -0.42 2.87
CA ASP A 117 12.71 0.82 3.62
C ASP A 117 13.92 1.73 3.48
N TYR A 118 13.73 2.88 2.84
CA TYR A 118 14.77 3.85 2.52
C TYR A 118 14.48 5.19 3.19
N VAL A 119 15.45 5.69 3.95
CA VAL A 119 15.39 6.98 4.65
C VAL A 119 16.53 7.85 4.14
N PRO A 120 16.30 8.77 3.16
CA PRO A 120 17.34 9.49 2.43
C PRO A 120 18.33 10.24 3.33
N ASP A 121 17.82 10.89 4.38
CA ASP A 121 18.60 11.74 5.29
C ASP A 121 19.10 10.97 6.52
N GLY A 122 18.95 9.64 6.55
CA GLY A 122 19.45 8.79 7.62
C GLY A 122 20.95 8.53 7.47
N ASN A 123 21.64 8.25 8.61
CA ASN A 123 23.03 7.80 8.59
C ASN A 123 23.22 6.53 7.76
N TYR A 124 22.15 5.76 7.62
CA TYR A 124 22.07 4.54 6.83
C TYR A 124 20.84 4.64 5.92
N PRO A 125 21.01 5.01 4.64
CA PRO A 125 19.89 5.23 3.73
C PRO A 125 18.97 4.02 3.58
N VAL A 126 19.50 2.80 3.49
CA VAL A 126 18.72 1.56 3.51
C VAL A 126 18.61 1.11 4.96
N ARG A 127 17.42 1.29 5.55
CA ARG A 127 17.15 0.94 6.93
C ARG A 127 16.79 -0.53 7.10
N GLU A 128 16.02 -1.06 6.16
CA GLU A 128 15.43 -2.39 6.27
C GLU A 128 15.22 -3.02 4.89
N ILE A 129 15.45 -4.31 4.80
CA ILE A 129 15.06 -5.12 3.66
C ILE A 129 14.21 -6.29 4.16
N ARG A 130 13.03 -6.48 3.58
CA ARG A 130 12.16 -7.64 3.81
C ARG A 130 12.02 -8.42 2.52
N LYS A 131 12.12 -9.73 2.63
CA LYS A 131 11.82 -10.67 1.53
C LYS A 131 10.75 -11.64 2.00
N GLY A 132 9.75 -11.83 1.20
CA GLY A 132 8.64 -12.68 1.60
C GLY A 132 7.96 -13.39 0.46
N VAL A 133 7.09 -14.30 0.85
CA VAL A 133 6.26 -15.08 -0.04
C VAL A 133 4.83 -15.06 0.45
N PHE A 134 3.92 -14.61 -0.40
CA PHE A 134 2.49 -14.79 -0.22
C PHE A 134 2.03 -16.05 -0.93
N SER A 135 1.26 -16.87 -0.25
CA SER A 135 0.43 -17.88 -0.87
C SER A 135 -1.03 -17.46 -0.75
N LEU A 136 -1.78 -17.50 -1.84
CA LEU A 136 -3.18 -17.04 -1.86
C LEU A 136 -4.16 -18.14 -1.52
N LYS A 137 -3.75 -19.42 -1.62
CA LYS A 137 -4.57 -20.60 -1.27
C LYS A 137 -3.73 -21.72 -0.65
N PRO A 138 -3.80 -21.97 0.67
CA PRO A 138 -4.42 -21.08 1.68
C PRO A 138 -3.67 -19.76 1.80
N LEU A 139 -4.34 -18.73 2.29
CA LEU A 139 -3.69 -17.44 2.50
C LEU A 139 -2.64 -17.57 3.60
N THR A 140 -1.38 -17.60 3.20
CA THR A 140 -0.22 -17.67 4.11
C THR A 140 0.82 -16.64 3.70
N TYR A 141 1.60 -16.24 4.66
CA TYR A 141 2.66 -15.27 4.49
C TYR A 141 3.90 -15.70 5.27
N LYS A 142 5.05 -15.68 4.61
CA LYS A 142 6.35 -15.92 5.23
C LYS A 142 7.29 -14.79 4.87
N GLU A 143 7.99 -14.25 5.83
CA GLU A 143 8.91 -13.15 5.67
C GLU A 143 10.26 -13.43 6.32
N GLN A 144 11.32 -12.93 5.68
CA GLN A 144 12.66 -12.77 6.22
C GLN A 144 12.95 -11.28 6.32
N TYR A 145 13.43 -10.88 7.47
CA TYR A 145 13.72 -9.50 7.81
C TYR A 145 15.22 -9.30 7.96
N TYR A 146 15.75 -8.22 7.38
CA TYR A 146 17.13 -7.81 7.48
C TYR A 146 17.17 -6.35 7.93
N ASP A 147 17.62 -6.12 9.17
CA ASP A 147 17.87 -4.78 9.69
C ASP A 147 19.27 -4.34 9.24
N CYS A 148 19.31 -3.44 8.27
CA CYS A 148 20.58 -2.96 7.68
C CYS A 148 21.34 -2.02 8.63
N SER A 149 20.69 -1.45 9.64
CA SER A 149 21.35 -0.58 10.63
C SER A 149 22.33 -1.34 11.54
N LEU A 150 22.17 -2.65 11.65
CA LEU A 150 23.03 -3.50 12.48
C LEU A 150 24.40 -3.79 11.84
N TYR A 151 24.51 -3.68 10.51
CA TYR A 151 25.74 -4.03 9.78
C TYR A 151 26.81 -2.92 9.78
N HIS A 152 26.49 -1.73 10.29
CA HIS A 152 27.37 -0.57 10.30
C HIS A 152 27.81 -0.11 11.70
N ARG A 153 27.59 -0.95 12.72
CA ARG A 153 27.93 -0.60 14.11
C ARG A 153 29.41 -0.74 14.46
N ASP A 154 30.22 -1.27 13.56
CA ASP A 154 31.65 -1.62 13.79
C ASP A 154 32.64 -0.77 13.00
N GLU A 155 32.24 0.42 12.47
CA GLU A 155 33.16 1.38 11.87
C GLU A 155 33.39 2.61 12.75
#